data_dc919931c78ee2908e0a9c5cbb35c77f
#
_entry.id   dc919931c78ee2908e0a9c5cbb35c77f
#
_cell.length_a   1.000
_cell.length_b   1.000
_cell.length_c   1.000
_cell.angle_alpha   90.00
_cell.angle_beta   90.00
_cell.angle_gamma   90.00
#
_symmetry.space_group_name_H-M   'P 1'
#
loop_
_entity.id
_entity.type
_entity.pdbx_description
1 polymer ?
#
loop_
_entity_poly.entity_id
_entity_poly.type
_entity_poly.pdbx_seq_one_letter_code
_entity_poly.pdbx_strand_id
1 'polypeptide(L)'
;MTLKSFKYWFSKSLKLPELEKIYVINNIFRYKLNNNYFCPITLVYYVKTGRYYETSCAIIAAEGLGMTRELSDLILCASDNFFSIKSVDVTQIERMISYFRKMSQN
;
A
#
# COMPACT_ATOMS: atom_id res chain seq x y z
N MET A 1 -12.63 -3.01 5.31
CA MET A 1 -11.50 -2.30 5.95
C MET A 1 -11.56 -0.82 5.63
N THR A 2 -11.48 0.01 6.64
CA THR A 2 -11.46 1.47 6.51
C THR A 2 -10.02 1.97 6.36
N LEU A 3 -9.85 3.24 6.02
CA LEU A 3 -8.51 3.86 6.01
C LEU A 3 -7.84 3.75 7.39
N LYS A 4 -8.59 3.94 8.46
CA LYS A 4 -8.07 3.85 9.84
C LYS A 4 -7.51 2.47 10.14
N SER A 5 -8.24 1.40 9.82
CA SER A 5 -7.76 0.03 10.05
C SER A 5 -6.63 -0.33 9.10
N PHE A 6 -6.65 0.16 7.86
CA PHE A 6 -5.53 -0.01 6.93
C PHE A 6 -4.25 0.62 7.49
N LYS A 7 -4.33 1.85 7.99
CA LYS A 7 -3.18 2.53 8.61
C LYS A 7 -2.59 1.73 9.76
N TYR A 8 -3.44 1.17 10.61
CA TYR A 8 -3.00 0.33 11.72
C TYR A 8 -2.18 -0.86 11.21
N TRP A 9 -2.74 -1.61 10.26
CA TRP A 9 -2.07 -2.80 9.73
C TRP A 9 -0.83 -2.46 8.91
N PHE A 10 -0.87 -1.38 8.15
CA PHE A 10 0.29 -0.94 7.37
C PHE A 10 1.42 -0.48 8.28
N SER A 11 1.12 0.29 9.31
CA SER A 11 2.12 0.69 10.32
C SER A 11 2.76 -0.53 10.98
N LYS A 12 1.94 -1.52 11.34
CA LYS A 12 2.43 -2.77 11.92
C LYS A 12 3.33 -3.54 10.95
N SER A 13 2.95 -3.59 9.68
CA SER A 13 3.75 -4.24 8.64
C SER A 13 5.11 -3.57 8.44
N LEU A 14 5.17 -2.25 8.50
CA LEU A 14 6.41 -1.49 8.33
C LEU A 14 7.40 -1.69 9.48
N LYS A 15 6.95 -2.23 10.60
CA LYS A 15 7.81 -2.51 11.77
C LYS A 15 8.41 -3.91 11.76
N LEU A 16 8.05 -4.74 10.78
CA LEU A 16 8.61 -6.09 10.67
C LEU A 16 10.13 -5.99 10.40
N PRO A 17 10.97 -6.68 11.21
CA PRO A 17 12.42 -6.54 11.09
C PRO A 17 12.98 -7.04 9.76
N GLU A 18 12.35 -8.03 9.13
CA GLU A 18 12.79 -8.59 7.86
C GLU A 18 12.29 -7.82 6.63
N LEU A 19 11.50 -6.76 6.83
CA LEU A 19 10.95 -5.98 5.72
C LEU A 19 11.98 -5.02 5.15
N GLU A 20 12.21 -5.10 3.84
CA GLU A 20 12.95 -4.09 3.09
C GLU A 20 11.96 -3.08 2.53
N LYS A 21 12.08 -1.82 3.00
CA LYS A 21 11.06 -0.79 2.74
C LYS A 21 11.16 -0.14 1.37
N ILE A 22 12.32 -0.19 0.75
CA ILE A 22 12.54 0.54 -0.49
C ILE A 22 13.04 -0.41 -1.55
N TYR A 23 12.21 -0.62 -2.55
CA TYR A 23 12.62 -1.34 -3.73
C TYR A 23 11.94 -0.71 -4.94
N VAL A 24 12.71 -0.30 -5.92
CA VAL A 24 12.17 0.36 -7.12
C VAL A 24 12.20 -0.64 -8.27
N ILE A 25 11.02 -1.02 -8.72
CA ILE A 25 10.85 -1.87 -9.91
C ILE A 25 10.02 -1.07 -10.91
N ASN A 26 10.57 -0.84 -12.11
CA ASN A 26 9.89 -0.06 -13.15
C ASN A 26 9.41 1.31 -12.67
N ASN A 27 10.26 2.00 -11.88
CA ASN A 27 9.96 3.31 -11.28
C ASN A 27 8.79 3.32 -10.29
N ILE A 28 8.41 2.16 -9.75
CA ILE A 28 7.34 2.04 -8.76
C ILE A 28 7.92 1.49 -7.47
N PHE A 29 7.58 2.08 -6.34
CA PHE A 29 8.04 1.62 -5.03
C PHE A 29 7.37 0.32 -4.63
N ARG A 30 8.18 -0.59 -4.10
CA ARG A 30 7.73 -1.87 -3.59
C ARG A 30 8.39 -2.17 -2.25
N TYR A 31 7.73 -3.00 -1.48
CA TYR A 31 8.27 -3.56 -0.25
C TYR A 31 8.68 -5.00 -0.51
N LYS A 32 9.78 -5.44 0.06
CA LYS A 32 10.24 -6.83 -0.08
C LYS A 32 10.17 -7.54 1.26
N LEU A 33 9.52 -8.69 1.28
CA LEU A 33 9.40 -9.54 2.46
C LEU A 33 9.40 -11.00 1.99
N ASN A 34 10.25 -11.84 2.60
CA ASN A 34 10.36 -13.26 2.26
C ASN A 34 10.54 -13.51 0.76
N ASN A 35 11.40 -12.71 0.11
CA ASN A 35 11.70 -12.77 -1.33
C ASN A 35 10.52 -12.45 -2.26
N ASN A 36 9.43 -11.93 -1.71
CA ASN A 36 8.28 -11.47 -2.49
C ASN A 36 8.19 -9.95 -2.45
N TYR A 37 7.64 -9.36 -3.52
CA TYR A 37 7.47 -7.92 -3.63
C TYR A 37 6.02 -7.55 -3.44
N PHE A 38 5.77 -6.44 -2.72
CA PHE A 38 4.43 -6.02 -2.32
C PHE A 38 4.22 -4.53 -2.58
N CYS A 39 3.02 -4.17 -3.02
CA CYS A 39 2.50 -2.83 -2.84
C CYS A 39 1.92 -2.71 -1.42
N PRO A 40 1.54 -1.52 -0.94
CA PRO A 40 0.99 -1.38 0.41
C PRO A 40 -0.22 -2.28 0.69
N ILE A 41 -1.11 -2.47 -0.29
CA ILE A 41 -2.32 -3.27 -0.10
C ILE A 41 -1.99 -4.77 0.00
N THR A 42 -1.18 -5.28 -0.92
CA THR A 42 -0.80 -6.69 -0.89
C THR A 42 0.06 -7.03 0.31
N LEU A 43 0.87 -6.08 0.80
CA LEU A 43 1.63 -6.26 2.02
C LEU A 43 0.71 -6.42 3.24
N VAL A 44 -0.26 -5.53 3.40
CA VAL A 44 -1.23 -5.62 4.50
C VAL A 44 -2.01 -6.92 4.43
N TYR A 45 -2.43 -7.31 3.23
CA TYR A 45 -3.15 -8.58 3.04
C TYR A 45 -2.30 -9.77 3.47
N TYR A 46 -1.04 -9.81 3.06
CA TYR A 46 -0.11 -10.89 3.43
C TYR A 46 0.13 -10.95 4.93
N VAL A 47 0.37 -9.81 5.56
CA VAL A 47 0.63 -9.76 7.01
C VAL A 47 -0.60 -10.20 7.80
N LYS A 48 -1.79 -9.84 7.33
CA LYS A 48 -3.03 -10.16 8.02
C LYS A 48 -3.50 -11.60 7.80
N THR A 49 -3.32 -12.15 6.59
CA THR A 49 -3.90 -13.45 6.20
C THR A 49 -2.88 -14.54 5.97
N GLY A 50 -1.61 -14.21 5.77
CA GLY A 50 -0.57 -15.16 5.38
C GLY A 50 -0.59 -15.54 3.90
N ARG A 51 -1.51 -14.98 3.10
CA ARG A 51 -1.63 -15.29 1.67
C ARG A 51 -0.90 -14.26 0.83
N TYR A 52 -0.14 -14.74 -0.14
CA TYR A 52 0.59 -13.89 -1.07
C TYR A 52 -0.23 -13.65 -2.35
N TYR A 53 -0.32 -12.38 -2.73
CA TYR A 53 -0.75 -11.97 -4.07
C TYR A 53 0.31 -11.08 -4.69
N GLU A 54 0.55 -11.27 -5.98
CA GLU A 54 1.39 -10.35 -6.74
C GLU A 54 0.77 -8.95 -6.76
N THR A 55 1.61 -7.92 -6.94
CA THR A 55 1.13 -6.53 -6.95
C THR A 55 0.09 -6.26 -8.04
N SER A 56 0.13 -7.00 -9.15
CA SER A 56 -0.90 -6.94 -10.18
C SER A 56 -2.28 -7.41 -9.70
N CYS A 57 -2.34 -8.14 -8.59
CA CYS A 57 -3.58 -8.64 -7.99
C CYS A 57 -4.01 -7.81 -6.77
N ALA A 58 -3.56 -6.56 -6.67
CA ALA A 58 -3.86 -5.70 -5.53
C ALA A 58 -5.36 -5.48 -5.32
N ILE A 59 -6.15 -5.45 -6.39
CA ILE A 59 -7.60 -5.30 -6.30
C ILE A 59 -8.24 -6.52 -5.64
N ILE A 60 -7.75 -7.72 -5.95
CA ILE A 60 -8.25 -8.95 -5.33
C ILE A 60 -7.90 -8.95 -3.84
N ALA A 61 -6.69 -8.55 -3.49
CA ALA A 61 -6.28 -8.41 -2.09
C ALA A 61 -7.14 -7.38 -1.35
N ALA A 62 -7.44 -6.25 -1.98
CA ALA A 62 -8.30 -5.22 -1.40
C ALA A 62 -9.71 -5.74 -1.14
N GLU A 63 -10.27 -6.50 -2.06
CA GLU A 63 -11.57 -7.14 -1.88
C GLU A 63 -11.54 -8.12 -0.70
N GLY A 64 -10.48 -8.91 -0.60
CA GLY A 64 -10.28 -9.84 0.52
C GLY A 64 -10.16 -9.14 1.88
N LEU A 65 -9.73 -7.88 1.89
CA LEU A 65 -9.67 -7.05 3.10
C LEU A 65 -10.99 -6.32 3.38
N GLY A 66 -11.99 -6.47 2.52
CA GLY A 66 -13.24 -5.72 2.66
C GLY A 66 -13.09 -4.22 2.40
N MET A 67 -12.09 -3.84 1.63
CA MET A 67 -11.82 -2.44 1.29
C MET A 67 -12.70 -1.99 0.13
N THR A 68 -13.22 -0.76 0.19
CA THR A 68 -13.98 -0.21 -0.94
C THR A 68 -13.07 0.01 -2.13
N ARG A 69 -13.63 -0.04 -3.33
CA ARG A 69 -12.87 0.23 -4.57
C ARG A 69 -12.26 1.63 -4.55
N GLU A 70 -13.04 2.61 -4.09
CA GLU A 70 -12.55 3.99 -3.98
C GLU A 70 -11.31 4.09 -3.09
N LEU A 71 -11.35 3.47 -1.92
CA LEU A 71 -10.22 3.52 -0.99
C LEU A 71 -9.00 2.79 -1.58
N SER A 72 -9.19 1.62 -2.17
CA SER A 72 -8.09 0.88 -2.77
C SER A 72 -7.45 1.65 -3.92
N ASP A 73 -8.25 2.28 -4.78
CA ASP A 73 -7.75 3.09 -5.89
C ASP A 73 -6.95 4.29 -5.39
N LEU A 74 -7.42 4.96 -4.33
CA LEU A 74 -6.69 6.09 -3.74
C LEU A 74 -5.33 5.66 -3.19
N ILE A 75 -5.28 4.52 -2.50
CA ILE A 75 -4.01 4.02 -1.94
C ILE A 75 -3.05 3.63 -3.06
N LEU A 76 -3.52 2.94 -4.08
CA LEU A 76 -2.69 2.53 -5.20
C LEU A 76 -2.18 3.73 -6.00
N CYS A 77 -3.04 4.70 -6.27
CA CYS A 77 -2.62 5.94 -6.95
C CYS A 77 -1.59 6.69 -6.14
N ALA A 78 -1.79 6.80 -4.82
CA ALA A 78 -0.83 7.45 -3.94
C ALA A 78 0.52 6.75 -4.00
N SER A 79 0.53 5.43 -3.89
CA SER A 79 1.76 4.63 -3.93
C SER A 79 2.49 4.76 -5.27
N ASP A 80 1.74 4.69 -6.39
CA ASP A 80 2.34 4.63 -7.72
C ASP A 80 2.80 5.98 -8.26
N ASN A 81 2.21 7.09 -7.80
CA ASN A 81 2.50 8.42 -8.34
C ASN A 81 3.58 9.20 -7.58
N PHE A 82 4.10 8.67 -6.48
CA PHE A 82 5.13 9.35 -5.70
C PHE A 82 6.44 8.57 -5.69
N PHE A 83 6.85 8.14 -6.88
CA PHE A 83 8.07 7.35 -7.08
C PHE A 83 9.37 8.09 -6.72
N SER A 84 9.35 9.41 -6.62
CA SER A 84 10.51 10.20 -6.19
C SER A 84 10.74 10.16 -4.68
N ILE A 85 9.80 9.65 -3.92
CA ILE A 85 9.89 9.56 -2.47
C ILE A 85 10.56 8.25 -2.11
N LYS A 86 11.68 8.33 -1.37
CA LYS A 86 12.50 7.16 -1.04
C LYS A 86 11.89 6.22 -0.01
N SER A 87 10.87 6.64 0.72
CA SER A 87 10.14 5.77 1.63
C SER A 87 8.71 6.24 1.74
N VAL A 88 7.77 5.32 1.56
CA VAL A 88 6.35 5.60 1.72
C VAL A 88 5.90 5.01 3.05
N ASP A 89 5.57 5.86 3.99
CA ASP A 89 5.03 5.46 5.29
C ASP A 89 3.54 5.84 5.41
N VAL A 90 2.96 5.54 6.55
CA VAL A 90 1.54 5.81 6.81
C VAL A 90 1.19 7.29 6.66
N THR A 91 2.05 8.17 7.17
CA THR A 91 1.84 9.62 7.10
C THR A 91 1.84 10.11 5.65
N GLN A 92 2.76 9.60 4.85
CA GLN A 92 2.83 9.96 3.44
C GLN A 92 1.61 9.47 2.67
N ILE A 93 1.15 8.26 2.94
CA ILE A 93 -0.08 7.76 2.30
C ILE A 93 -1.27 8.67 2.63
N GLU A 94 -1.43 9.11 3.87
CA GLU A 94 -2.48 10.05 4.23
C GLU A 94 -2.39 11.37 3.45
N ARG A 95 -1.20 11.93 3.36
CA ARG A 95 -0.99 13.18 2.61
C ARG A 95 -1.32 13.00 1.12
N MET A 96 -0.91 11.89 0.55
CA MET A 96 -1.17 11.58 -0.85
C MET A 96 -2.66 11.39 -1.11
N ILE A 97 -3.37 10.67 -0.25
CA ILE A 97 -4.80 10.49 -0.36
C ILE A 97 -5.52 11.84 -0.27
N SER A 98 -5.13 12.69 0.68
CA SER A 98 -5.70 14.03 0.81
C SER A 98 -5.47 14.86 -0.44
N TYR A 99 -4.27 14.80 -1.00
CA TYR A 99 -3.93 15.50 -2.23
C TYR A 99 -4.80 15.03 -3.41
N PHE A 100 -4.93 13.73 -3.60
CA PHE A 100 -5.74 13.19 -4.71
C PHE A 100 -7.23 13.48 -4.53
N ARG A 101 -7.74 13.46 -3.29
CA ARG A 101 -9.12 13.86 -3.03
C ARG A 101 -9.38 15.30 -3.40
N LYS A 102 -8.46 16.21 -3.08
CA LYS A 102 -8.56 17.61 -3.47
C LYS A 102 -8.57 17.78 -4.98
N MET A 103 -7.71 17.06 -5.69
CA MET A 103 -7.67 17.13 -7.16
C MET A 103 -8.95 16.61 -7.79
N SER A 104 -9.56 15.57 -7.25
CA SER A 104 -10.79 15.00 -7.80
C SER A 104 -12.02 15.86 -7.54
N GLN A 105 -11.96 16.82 -6.62
CA GLN A 105 -13.04 17.76 -6.32
C GLN A 105 -13.02 18.98 -7.22
N ASN A 106 -11.96 19.17 -7.97
CA ASN A 106 -11.85 20.27 -8.92
C ASN A 106 -12.26 19.78 -10.32
#